data_e68b0b8a3697fbbab04decd1638aff0c
#
_entry.id   e68b0b8a3697fbbab04decd1638aff0c
#
_cell.length_a   1.000
_cell.length_b   1.000
_cell.length_c   1.000
_cell.angle_alpha   90.00
_cell.angle_beta   90.00
_cell.angle_gamma   90.00
#
_symmetry.space_group_name_H-M   'P 1'
#
loop_
_entity.id
_entity.type
_entity.pdbx_description
1 polymer ?
#
loop_
_entity_poly.entity_id
_entity_poly.type
_entity_poly.pdbx_seq_one_letter_code
_entity_poly.pdbx_strand_id
1 'polypeptide(L)'
;MQKFVYEYATKVNFGAGAVKEHLAQAVSGYGQNVMLAYGGGSVIDCCKIVAAQAKTEEDLWEMEMTEHKFPTEVLPMGAIVTASGTGAEMNGGAVITNEEKVIKAGMAAAAPRFAILDPEYTLSVPRMQVISGAFDTLSHAMETYFGNSDQDNVSDDVALSIMRNTVVNMRRLLKDINDVQARGNLMWDSAMAENGILKVGRVTDFQAHQMEHQLGAYTDCNHGQGLAVIHPAYYRHIVKDAEEKFQRFGKEVFGVDSAQAGVEALADFIKECGLPTKMGELKSKVEITPEILRNVADTCNVIKCNPRELSRDEIYDLLMECM
;
A
#
# COMPACT_ATOMS: atom_id res chain seq x y z
N MET A 1 -24.45 2.49 -4.64
CA MET A 1 -23.34 3.10 -3.87
C MET A 1 -23.69 3.12 -2.40
N GLN A 2 -22.86 2.63 -1.54
CA GLN A 2 -23.03 2.67 -0.09
C GLN A 2 -23.00 4.12 0.41
N LYS A 3 -23.61 4.41 1.58
CA LYS A 3 -23.51 5.73 2.22
C LYS A 3 -22.08 5.93 2.75
N PHE A 4 -21.53 7.13 2.61
CA PHE A 4 -20.19 7.46 3.06
C PHE A 4 -20.09 8.90 3.55
N VAL A 5 -19.04 9.18 4.32
CA VAL A 5 -18.49 10.51 4.59
C VAL A 5 -17.07 10.52 4.05
N TYR A 6 -16.71 11.55 3.32
CA TYR A 6 -15.35 11.75 2.81
C TYR A 6 -14.82 13.09 3.29
N GLU A 7 -13.69 13.07 3.97
CA GLU A 7 -12.98 14.24 4.44
C GLU A 7 -11.50 14.09 4.08
N TYR A 8 -10.91 15.17 3.61
CA TYR A 8 -9.51 15.21 3.25
C TYR A 8 -8.77 16.24 4.11
N ALA A 9 -8.06 15.76 5.13
CA ALA A 9 -7.50 16.60 6.18
C ALA A 9 -6.09 17.14 5.89
N THR A 10 -5.33 16.51 4.97
CA THR A 10 -3.93 16.83 4.72
C THR A 10 -3.75 17.90 3.64
N LYS A 11 -3.08 19.01 3.96
CA LYS A 11 -2.66 20.00 2.97
C LYS A 11 -1.44 19.48 2.22
N VAL A 12 -1.52 19.35 0.90
CA VAL A 12 -0.42 18.87 0.06
C VAL A 12 0.29 20.02 -0.65
N ASN A 13 1.62 20.02 -0.60
CA ASN A 13 2.49 20.86 -1.43
C ASN A 13 3.30 19.91 -2.33
N PHE A 14 3.08 19.98 -3.64
CA PHE A 14 3.63 19.02 -4.60
C PHE A 14 4.48 19.72 -5.67
N GLY A 15 5.61 19.11 -6.02
CA GLY A 15 6.45 19.47 -7.15
C GLY A 15 7.93 19.50 -6.83
N ALA A 16 8.76 19.51 -7.86
CA ALA A 16 10.21 19.67 -7.72
C ALA A 16 10.53 21.02 -7.04
N GLY A 17 11.35 21.01 -5.98
CA GLY A 17 11.65 22.17 -5.16
C GLY A 17 10.61 22.48 -4.06
N ALA A 18 9.51 21.74 -3.96
CA ALA A 18 8.42 22.03 -3.02
C ALA A 18 8.87 22.09 -1.55
N VAL A 19 9.84 21.29 -1.15
CA VAL A 19 10.39 21.34 0.22
C VAL A 19 10.99 22.72 0.48
N LYS A 20 11.84 23.21 -0.41
CA LYS A 20 12.51 24.52 -0.27
C LYS A 20 11.50 25.68 -0.27
N GLU A 21 10.46 25.58 -1.08
CA GLU A 21 9.49 26.65 -1.27
C GLU A 21 8.46 26.72 -0.13
N HIS A 22 8.04 25.56 0.42
CA HIS A 22 6.84 25.52 1.26
C HIS A 22 7.08 25.11 2.72
N LEU A 23 8.23 24.46 3.07
CA LEU A 23 8.43 23.92 4.41
C LEU A 23 8.32 24.99 5.50
N ALA A 24 9.00 26.15 5.33
CA ALA A 24 8.96 27.20 6.34
C ALA A 24 7.54 27.72 6.62
N GLN A 25 6.74 27.87 5.57
CA GLN A 25 5.34 28.27 5.72
C GLN A 25 4.49 27.14 6.32
N ALA A 26 4.73 25.89 5.92
CA ALA A 26 3.96 24.75 6.40
C ALA A 26 4.09 24.54 7.91
N VAL A 27 5.27 24.81 8.49
CA VAL A 27 5.51 24.66 9.92
C VAL A 27 5.17 25.89 10.76
N SER A 28 4.97 27.06 10.14
CA SER A 28 4.89 28.37 10.83
C SER A 28 3.74 28.54 11.81
N GLY A 29 2.75 27.69 11.82
CA GLY A 29 1.58 27.76 12.72
C GLY A 29 1.64 26.82 13.93
N TYR A 30 2.68 25.98 14.06
CA TYR A 30 2.68 24.87 15.03
C TYR A 30 3.60 25.09 16.25
N GLY A 31 4.10 26.31 16.46
CA GLY A 31 4.95 26.64 17.60
C GLY A 31 6.44 26.38 17.33
N GLN A 32 7.23 26.23 18.41
CA GLN A 32 8.69 26.09 18.31
C GLN A 32 9.17 24.66 18.25
N ASN A 33 8.36 23.69 18.71
CA ASN A 33 8.70 22.26 18.75
C ASN A 33 7.76 21.53 17.81
N VAL A 34 8.22 21.28 16.59
CA VAL A 34 7.45 20.61 15.54
C VAL A 34 8.09 19.26 15.24
N MET A 35 7.29 18.17 15.28
CA MET A 35 7.70 16.87 14.76
C MET A 35 7.42 16.84 13.25
N LEU A 36 8.45 16.51 12.48
CA LEU A 36 8.38 16.38 11.04
C LEU A 36 8.86 14.98 10.64
N ALA A 37 7.98 14.18 10.04
CA ALA A 37 8.39 12.92 9.44
C ALA A 37 9.07 13.18 8.09
N TYR A 38 10.35 12.83 7.99
CA TYR A 38 11.15 12.90 6.78
C TYR A 38 11.59 11.48 6.41
N GLY A 39 10.87 10.85 5.48
CA GLY A 39 11.14 9.45 5.15
C GLY A 39 10.11 8.85 4.20
N GLY A 40 10.19 7.53 4.01
CA GLY A 40 9.18 6.72 3.36
C GLY A 40 8.08 6.28 4.35
N GLY A 41 7.19 5.39 3.91
CA GLY A 41 6.02 4.96 4.67
C GLY A 41 6.31 4.51 6.10
N SER A 42 7.27 3.63 6.32
CA SER A 42 7.59 3.12 7.66
C SER A 42 8.02 4.21 8.65
N VAL A 43 8.72 5.25 8.19
CA VAL A 43 9.10 6.40 9.03
C VAL A 43 7.87 7.25 9.36
N ILE A 44 7.02 7.51 8.36
CA ILE A 44 5.80 8.28 8.54
C ILE A 44 4.86 7.55 9.51
N ASP A 45 4.66 6.26 9.33
CA ASP A 45 3.82 5.42 10.20
C ASP A 45 4.33 5.37 11.63
N CYS A 46 5.64 5.15 11.81
CA CYS A 46 6.26 5.24 13.15
C CYS A 46 5.99 6.61 13.79
N CYS A 47 6.17 7.71 13.06
CA CYS A 47 5.90 9.05 13.59
C CYS A 47 4.43 9.29 13.91
N LYS A 48 3.48 8.71 13.16
CA LYS A 48 2.05 8.76 13.49
C LYS A 48 1.76 8.08 14.84
N ILE A 49 2.32 6.89 15.06
CA ILE A 49 2.15 6.15 16.32
C ILE A 49 2.81 6.90 17.46
N VAL A 50 4.02 7.44 17.28
CA VAL A 50 4.68 8.29 18.29
C VAL A 50 3.83 9.52 18.64
N ALA A 51 3.22 10.16 17.62
CA ALA A 51 2.35 11.31 17.83
C ALA A 51 1.08 10.97 18.63
N ALA A 52 0.53 9.77 18.43
CA ALA A 52 -0.60 9.25 19.19
C ALA A 52 -0.18 8.83 20.61
N GLN A 53 0.89 8.04 20.75
CA GLN A 53 1.42 7.57 22.04
C GLN A 53 1.79 8.71 22.97
N ALA A 54 2.26 9.84 22.44
CA ALA A 54 2.58 11.03 23.23
C ALA A 54 1.36 11.69 23.93
N LYS A 55 0.14 11.20 23.65
CA LYS A 55 -1.11 11.72 24.21
C LYS A 55 -1.82 10.72 25.12
N THR A 56 -1.27 9.55 25.36
CA THR A 56 -1.82 8.53 26.24
C THR A 56 -0.72 7.88 27.08
N GLU A 57 -1.06 7.50 28.31
CA GLU A 57 -0.21 6.70 29.21
C GLU A 57 -0.38 5.18 28.94
N GLU A 58 -1.45 4.79 28.23
CA GLU A 58 -1.72 3.40 27.88
C GLU A 58 -0.80 2.98 26.71
N ASP A 59 -0.38 1.70 26.67
CA ASP A 59 0.32 1.15 25.52
C ASP A 59 -0.62 1.13 24.31
N LEU A 60 -0.23 1.82 23.24
CA LEU A 60 -1.11 2.02 22.09
C LEU A 60 -1.39 0.72 21.33
N TRP A 61 -0.41 -0.21 21.32
CA TRP A 61 -0.61 -1.53 20.70
C TRP A 61 -1.67 -2.33 21.46
N GLU A 62 -1.58 -2.42 22.80
CA GLU A 62 -2.57 -3.14 23.61
C GLU A 62 -3.94 -2.46 23.52
N MET A 63 -3.97 -1.13 23.60
CA MET A 63 -5.18 -0.33 23.48
C MET A 63 -5.94 -0.62 22.17
N GLU A 64 -5.26 -0.67 21.02
CA GLU A 64 -5.93 -0.88 19.74
C GLU A 64 -6.16 -2.35 19.42
N MET A 65 -5.13 -3.19 19.59
CA MET A 65 -5.17 -4.58 19.13
C MET A 65 -5.90 -5.52 20.09
N THR A 66 -5.93 -5.19 21.38
CA THR A 66 -6.53 -6.04 22.41
C THR A 66 -7.86 -5.45 22.93
N GLU A 67 -7.88 -4.14 23.22
CA GLU A 67 -9.05 -3.49 23.82
C GLU A 67 -9.98 -2.85 22.78
N HIS A 68 -9.56 -2.79 21.51
CA HIS A 68 -10.30 -2.15 20.39
C HIS A 68 -10.67 -0.69 20.67
N LYS A 69 -9.82 0.02 21.39
CA LYS A 69 -9.90 1.45 21.62
C LYS A 69 -8.93 2.17 20.69
N PHE A 70 -9.31 3.35 20.24
CA PHE A 70 -8.51 4.14 19.30
C PHE A 70 -8.13 5.49 19.89
N PRO A 71 -6.96 6.06 19.51
CA PRO A 71 -6.55 7.35 20.02
C PRO A 71 -7.50 8.45 19.56
N THR A 72 -7.96 9.29 20.48
CA THR A 72 -8.84 10.43 20.20
C THR A 72 -8.08 11.74 20.04
N GLU A 73 -6.87 11.81 20.59
CA GLU A 73 -5.96 12.95 20.48
C GLU A 73 -4.60 12.50 20.00
N VAL A 74 -3.98 13.32 19.15
CA VAL A 74 -2.62 13.10 18.63
C VAL A 74 -1.88 14.44 18.55
N LEU A 75 -0.55 14.38 18.59
CA LEU A 75 0.25 15.56 18.26
C LEU A 75 0.15 15.87 16.76
N PRO A 76 -0.02 17.14 16.36
CA PRO A 76 0.02 17.48 14.95
C PRO A 76 1.41 17.21 14.36
N MET A 77 1.46 16.61 13.18
CA MET A 77 2.71 16.35 12.45
C MET A 77 2.60 16.77 10.98
N GLY A 78 3.74 17.00 10.35
CA GLY A 78 3.89 17.11 8.90
C GLY A 78 4.75 15.98 8.36
N ALA A 79 4.65 15.70 7.07
CA ALA A 79 5.45 14.69 6.39
C ALA A 79 6.17 15.26 5.17
N ILE A 80 7.44 14.86 4.98
CA ILE A 80 8.18 15.03 3.73
C ILE A 80 8.47 13.62 3.20
N VAL A 81 7.92 13.30 2.03
CA VAL A 81 8.01 11.97 1.43
C VAL A 81 9.32 11.81 0.68
N THR A 82 10.11 10.78 1.04
CA THR A 82 11.37 10.44 0.35
C THR A 82 11.31 9.15 -0.44
N ALA A 83 10.28 8.32 -0.22
CA ALA A 83 9.99 7.12 -1.00
C ALA A 83 8.47 6.95 -1.05
N SER A 84 7.91 6.89 -2.25
CA SER A 84 6.48 6.67 -2.47
C SER A 84 6.15 5.18 -2.59
N GLY A 85 4.91 4.83 -2.33
CA GLY A 85 4.35 3.47 -2.39
C GLY A 85 3.11 3.35 -1.50
N THR A 86 3.28 3.66 -0.23
CA THR A 86 2.26 3.44 0.81
C THR A 86 1.20 4.55 0.94
N GLY A 87 1.41 5.74 0.37
CA GLY A 87 0.54 6.90 0.59
C GLY A 87 0.34 7.29 2.05
N ALA A 88 1.26 6.90 2.93
CA ALA A 88 1.15 7.08 4.39
C ALA A 88 0.98 8.55 4.81
N GLU A 89 1.48 9.49 4.02
CA GLU A 89 1.32 10.93 4.26
C GLU A 89 -0.11 11.44 4.04
N MET A 90 -0.98 10.60 3.46
CA MET A 90 -2.32 11.00 3.03
C MET A 90 -3.46 10.32 3.78
N ASN A 91 -3.15 9.53 4.79
CA ASN A 91 -4.15 8.77 5.54
C ASN A 91 -3.86 8.75 7.04
N GLY A 92 -4.85 8.29 7.82
CA GLY A 92 -4.76 8.17 9.28
C GLY A 92 -4.41 6.76 9.76
N GLY A 93 -4.02 5.84 8.88
CA GLY A 93 -3.53 4.52 9.25
C GLY A 93 -2.02 4.48 9.43
N ALA A 94 -1.51 3.52 10.17
CA ALA A 94 -0.10 3.20 10.30
C ALA A 94 0.09 1.68 10.34
N VAL A 95 1.06 1.14 9.61
CA VAL A 95 1.37 -0.29 9.64
C VAL A 95 2.62 -0.51 10.49
N ILE A 96 2.47 -1.26 11.58
CA ILE A 96 3.52 -1.50 12.58
C ILE A 96 3.77 -3.00 12.72
N THR A 97 5.04 -3.37 12.83
CA THR A 97 5.45 -4.73 13.15
C THR A 97 5.76 -4.84 14.64
N ASN A 98 5.03 -5.72 15.33
CA ASN A 98 5.37 -6.14 16.69
C ASN A 98 6.27 -7.38 16.57
N GLU A 99 7.57 -7.18 16.82
CA GLU A 99 8.58 -8.25 16.66
C GLU A 99 8.42 -9.35 17.72
N GLU A 100 7.94 -9.02 18.93
CA GLU A 100 7.73 -10.00 20.00
C GLU A 100 6.58 -10.95 19.69
N LYS A 101 5.48 -10.41 19.14
CA LYS A 101 4.28 -11.18 18.77
C LYS A 101 4.36 -11.74 17.35
N VAL A 102 5.35 -11.36 16.56
CA VAL A 102 5.51 -11.68 15.13
C VAL A 102 4.23 -11.34 14.34
N ILE A 103 3.73 -10.12 14.53
CA ILE A 103 2.53 -9.62 13.87
C ILE A 103 2.85 -8.27 13.21
N LYS A 104 2.50 -8.13 11.93
CA LYS A 104 2.49 -6.84 11.22
C LYS A 104 1.04 -6.45 10.96
N ALA A 105 0.60 -5.35 11.55
CA ALA A 105 -0.80 -4.94 11.55
C ALA A 105 -0.98 -3.44 11.30
N GLY A 106 -2.14 -3.09 10.71
CA GLY A 106 -2.59 -1.72 10.61
C GLY A 106 -3.16 -1.23 11.95
N MET A 107 -2.71 -0.05 12.37
CA MET A 107 -3.17 0.67 13.55
C MET A 107 -3.81 1.99 13.13
N ALA A 108 -4.71 2.51 13.95
CA ALA A 108 -5.30 3.83 13.75
C ALA A 108 -4.37 4.92 14.27
N ALA A 109 -4.36 6.04 13.59
CA ALA A 109 -3.62 7.23 13.98
C ALA A 109 -4.32 8.46 13.39
N ALA A 110 -3.61 9.59 13.24
CA ALA A 110 -4.13 10.72 12.50
C ALA A 110 -3.32 11.02 11.25
N ALA A 111 -4.01 11.48 10.20
CA ALA A 111 -3.35 11.95 9.01
C ALA A 111 -2.46 13.18 9.32
N PRO A 112 -1.29 13.30 8.67
CA PRO A 112 -0.46 14.49 8.77
C PRO A 112 -1.27 15.76 8.41
N ARG A 113 -1.00 16.87 9.09
CA ARG A 113 -1.63 18.17 8.81
C ARG A 113 -1.20 18.73 7.46
N PHE A 114 0.02 18.43 7.07
CA PHE A 114 0.52 18.74 5.72
C PHE A 114 1.47 17.65 5.25
N ALA A 115 1.56 17.50 3.94
CA ALA A 115 2.55 16.67 3.27
C ALA A 115 3.28 17.52 2.22
N ILE A 116 4.59 17.29 2.07
CA ILE A 116 5.38 17.86 0.99
C ILE A 116 5.89 16.70 0.13
N LEU A 117 5.44 16.68 -1.10
CA LEU A 117 5.74 15.66 -2.09
C LEU A 117 6.67 16.27 -3.15
N ASP A 118 7.97 16.17 -2.89
CA ASP A 118 9.02 16.68 -3.78
C ASP A 118 9.73 15.48 -4.44
N PRO A 119 9.50 15.22 -5.74
CA PRO A 119 10.05 14.05 -6.41
C PRO A 119 11.58 14.03 -6.46
N GLU A 120 12.26 15.18 -6.33
CA GLU A 120 13.72 15.24 -6.28
C GLU A 120 14.28 14.52 -5.04
N TYR A 121 13.53 14.51 -3.93
CA TYR A 121 13.92 13.80 -2.71
C TYR A 121 13.85 12.26 -2.83
N THR A 122 13.25 11.75 -3.90
CA THR A 122 13.23 10.31 -4.19
C THR A 122 14.42 9.83 -5.03
N LEU A 123 15.23 10.74 -5.60
CA LEU A 123 16.29 10.37 -6.56
C LEU A 123 17.39 9.48 -5.99
N SER A 124 17.63 9.55 -4.67
CA SER A 124 18.61 8.71 -3.98
C SER A 124 18.09 7.30 -3.64
N VAL A 125 16.80 7.04 -3.82
CA VAL A 125 16.20 5.73 -3.51
C VAL A 125 16.69 4.69 -4.52
N PRO A 126 17.20 3.52 -4.06
CA PRO A 126 17.66 2.46 -4.94
C PRO A 126 16.57 1.99 -5.91
N ARG A 127 16.98 1.68 -7.16
CA ARG A 127 16.06 1.30 -8.25
C ARG A 127 15.00 0.27 -7.81
N MET A 128 15.43 -0.84 -7.19
CA MET A 128 14.50 -1.90 -6.79
C MET A 128 13.48 -1.41 -5.76
N GLN A 129 13.88 -0.53 -4.85
CA GLN A 129 12.98 0.05 -3.86
C GLN A 129 11.95 0.99 -4.51
N VAL A 130 12.34 1.74 -5.54
CA VAL A 130 11.40 2.59 -6.31
C VAL A 130 10.39 1.73 -7.05
N ILE A 131 10.84 0.68 -7.72
CA ILE A 131 9.96 -0.20 -8.51
C ILE A 131 9.02 -1.00 -7.60
N SER A 132 9.52 -1.53 -6.47
CA SER A 132 8.65 -2.23 -5.51
C SER A 132 7.67 -1.29 -4.81
N GLY A 133 8.05 -0.04 -4.51
CA GLY A 133 7.11 0.96 -3.98
C GLY A 133 6.04 1.36 -5.01
N ALA A 134 6.40 1.50 -6.28
CA ALA A 134 5.41 1.75 -7.33
C ALA A 134 4.46 0.55 -7.55
N PHE A 135 4.97 -0.68 -7.39
CA PHE A 135 4.12 -1.87 -7.41
C PHE A 135 3.18 -1.92 -6.20
N ASP A 136 3.62 -1.50 -5.03
CA ASP A 136 2.79 -1.34 -3.84
C ASP A 136 1.63 -0.35 -4.09
N THR A 137 1.90 0.79 -4.73
CA THR A 137 0.85 1.71 -5.20
C THR A 137 -0.17 1.03 -6.12
N LEU A 138 0.32 0.24 -7.09
CA LEU A 138 -0.54 -0.53 -7.99
C LEU A 138 -1.39 -1.54 -7.20
N SER A 139 -0.79 -2.23 -6.23
CA SER A 139 -1.45 -3.17 -5.34
C SER A 139 -2.57 -2.53 -4.54
N HIS A 140 -2.34 -1.39 -3.91
CA HIS A 140 -3.36 -0.64 -3.18
C HIS A 140 -4.58 -0.29 -4.07
N ALA A 141 -4.31 0.21 -5.28
CA ALA A 141 -5.37 0.54 -6.22
C ALA A 141 -6.13 -0.72 -6.68
N MET A 142 -5.44 -1.83 -6.95
CA MET A 142 -6.04 -3.11 -7.34
C MET A 142 -6.91 -3.69 -6.24
N GLU A 143 -6.42 -3.81 -5.00
CA GLU A 143 -7.16 -4.41 -3.90
C GLU A 143 -8.35 -3.55 -3.47
N THR A 144 -8.26 -2.24 -3.65
CA THR A 144 -9.42 -1.36 -3.48
C THR A 144 -10.44 -1.54 -4.60
N TYR A 145 -9.97 -1.65 -5.86
CA TYR A 145 -10.84 -1.83 -7.04
C TYR A 145 -11.55 -3.19 -7.04
N PHE A 146 -10.83 -4.29 -6.76
CA PHE A 146 -11.41 -5.64 -6.76
C PHE A 146 -12.29 -5.93 -5.55
N GLY A 147 -12.18 -5.18 -4.48
CA GLY A 147 -13.14 -5.23 -3.39
C GLY A 147 -14.55 -4.90 -3.89
N ASN A 148 -15.59 -5.45 -3.32
CA ASN A 148 -17.01 -5.30 -3.67
C ASN A 148 -17.28 -5.34 -5.19
N SER A 149 -17.43 -6.56 -5.72
CA SER A 149 -17.64 -6.83 -7.16
C SER A 149 -18.99 -6.33 -7.71
N ASP A 150 -19.96 -6.00 -6.84
CA ASP A 150 -21.36 -5.83 -7.25
C ASP A 150 -21.73 -4.40 -7.70
N GLN A 151 -20.87 -3.42 -7.55
CA GLN A 151 -21.23 -2.02 -7.80
C GLN A 151 -20.09 -1.21 -8.42
N ASP A 152 -20.23 -0.89 -9.70
CA ASP A 152 -19.39 0.10 -10.35
C ASP A 152 -19.76 1.51 -9.90
N ASN A 153 -18.74 2.34 -9.66
CA ASN A 153 -18.90 3.75 -9.35
C ASN A 153 -17.68 4.56 -9.83
N VAL A 154 -17.73 5.88 -9.66
CA VAL A 154 -16.63 6.78 -10.08
C VAL A 154 -15.28 6.42 -9.45
N SER A 155 -15.26 5.79 -8.26
CA SER A 155 -14.01 5.34 -7.63
C SER A 155 -13.35 4.21 -8.42
N ASP A 156 -14.13 3.37 -9.15
CA ASP A 156 -13.59 2.37 -10.08
C ASP A 156 -12.86 3.04 -11.25
N ASP A 157 -13.43 4.07 -11.84
CA ASP A 157 -12.82 4.82 -12.94
C ASP A 157 -11.52 5.50 -12.50
N VAL A 158 -11.53 6.09 -11.29
CA VAL A 158 -10.33 6.71 -10.69
C VAL A 158 -9.26 5.65 -10.40
N ALA A 159 -9.63 4.49 -9.84
CA ALA A 159 -8.70 3.39 -9.56
C ALA A 159 -8.05 2.87 -10.85
N LEU A 160 -8.82 2.62 -11.90
CA LEU A 160 -8.30 2.18 -13.20
C LEU A 160 -7.37 3.23 -13.83
N SER A 161 -7.69 4.52 -13.67
CA SER A 161 -6.85 5.61 -14.15
C SER A 161 -5.51 5.66 -13.41
N ILE A 162 -5.51 5.48 -12.09
CA ILE A 162 -4.29 5.40 -11.27
C ILE A 162 -3.47 4.17 -11.69
N MET A 163 -4.07 2.98 -11.78
CA MET A 163 -3.37 1.76 -12.19
C MET A 163 -2.70 1.91 -13.56
N ARG A 164 -3.41 2.46 -14.55
CA ARG A 164 -2.87 2.73 -15.87
C ARG A 164 -1.70 3.73 -15.83
N ASN A 165 -1.86 4.83 -15.08
CA ASN A 165 -0.81 5.83 -14.94
C ASN A 165 0.42 5.26 -14.24
N THR A 166 0.24 4.45 -13.21
CA THR A 166 1.31 3.74 -12.48
C THR A 166 2.09 2.83 -13.43
N VAL A 167 1.40 1.97 -14.20
CA VAL A 167 2.05 1.07 -15.17
C VAL A 167 2.85 1.86 -16.22
N VAL A 168 2.29 2.93 -16.77
CA VAL A 168 2.98 3.79 -17.75
C VAL A 168 4.24 4.41 -17.17
N ASN A 169 4.17 4.98 -15.94
CA ASN A 169 5.30 5.64 -15.33
C ASN A 169 6.34 4.64 -14.79
N MET A 170 5.95 3.46 -14.33
CA MET A 170 6.89 2.37 -14.04
C MET A 170 7.69 2.02 -15.29
N ARG A 171 7.07 1.84 -16.46
CA ARG A 171 7.76 1.59 -17.73
C ARG A 171 8.71 2.72 -18.15
N ARG A 172 8.39 3.98 -17.82
CA ARG A 172 9.32 5.10 -18.00
C ARG A 172 10.56 4.94 -17.10
N LEU A 173 10.35 4.59 -15.82
CA LEU A 173 11.45 4.38 -14.87
C LEU A 173 12.29 3.13 -15.19
N LEU A 174 11.75 2.12 -15.88
CA LEU A 174 12.57 1.02 -16.39
C LEU A 174 13.60 1.49 -17.40
N LYS A 175 13.28 2.53 -18.19
CA LYS A 175 14.16 3.14 -19.21
C LYS A 175 15.11 4.17 -18.59
N ASP A 176 14.62 5.03 -17.74
CA ASP A 176 15.39 6.05 -17.01
C ASP A 176 14.91 6.16 -15.56
N ILE A 177 15.66 5.60 -14.63
CA ILE A 177 15.34 5.61 -13.20
C ILE A 177 15.38 7.02 -12.61
N ASN A 178 16.01 7.99 -13.26
CA ASN A 178 16.13 9.37 -12.83
C ASN A 178 15.08 10.30 -13.46
N ASP A 179 14.10 9.76 -14.18
CA ASP A 179 12.98 10.54 -14.72
C ASP A 179 12.14 11.14 -13.58
N VAL A 180 12.45 12.38 -13.22
CA VAL A 180 11.81 13.13 -12.13
C VAL A 180 10.30 13.25 -12.34
N GLN A 181 9.86 13.42 -13.59
CA GLN A 181 8.44 13.54 -13.90
C GLN A 181 7.71 12.20 -13.66
N ALA A 182 8.30 11.08 -14.07
CA ALA A 182 7.74 9.76 -13.79
C ALA A 182 7.70 9.48 -12.28
N ARG A 183 8.75 9.84 -11.54
CA ARG A 183 8.76 9.75 -10.07
C ARG A 183 7.68 10.61 -9.43
N GLY A 184 7.49 11.84 -9.91
CA GLY A 184 6.42 12.73 -9.44
C GLY A 184 5.03 12.14 -9.69
N ASN A 185 4.78 11.60 -10.90
CA ASN A 185 3.52 10.93 -11.20
C ASN A 185 3.26 9.74 -10.26
N LEU A 186 4.25 8.86 -10.05
CA LEU A 186 4.11 7.73 -9.13
C LEU A 186 3.93 8.16 -7.68
N MET A 187 4.56 9.24 -7.26
CA MET A 187 4.37 9.83 -5.93
C MET A 187 2.92 10.32 -5.75
N TRP A 188 2.35 10.96 -6.78
CA TRP A 188 0.96 11.38 -6.74
C TRP A 188 -0.02 10.20 -6.85
N ASP A 189 0.27 9.20 -7.68
CA ASP A 189 -0.51 7.95 -7.75
C ASP A 189 -0.58 7.26 -6.38
N SER A 190 0.55 7.18 -5.66
CA SER A 190 0.62 6.62 -4.30
C SER A 190 -0.27 7.40 -3.33
N ALA A 191 -0.17 8.72 -3.34
CA ALA A 191 -1.00 9.60 -2.54
C ALA A 191 -2.51 9.40 -2.82
N MET A 192 -2.89 9.31 -4.09
CA MET A 192 -4.27 9.12 -4.52
C MET A 192 -4.80 7.71 -4.25
N ALA A 193 -3.96 6.68 -4.30
CA ALA A 193 -4.35 5.31 -4.00
C ALA A 193 -4.79 5.13 -2.54
N GLU A 194 -4.21 5.90 -1.60
CA GLU A 194 -4.42 5.71 -0.16
C GLU A 194 -5.05 6.91 0.58
N ASN A 195 -5.42 8.00 -0.09
CA ASN A 195 -6.11 9.14 0.53
C ASN A 195 -7.60 8.89 0.83
N GLY A 196 -8.10 7.69 0.60
CA GLY A 196 -9.48 7.29 0.84
C GLY A 196 -10.44 7.51 -0.32
N ILE A 197 -10.07 8.24 -1.39
CA ILE A 197 -10.99 8.51 -2.51
C ILE A 197 -11.41 7.22 -3.23
N LEU A 198 -10.53 6.24 -3.33
CA LEU A 198 -10.85 4.94 -3.94
C LEU A 198 -11.75 4.09 -3.07
N LYS A 199 -11.76 4.31 -1.75
CA LYS A 199 -12.54 3.54 -0.76
C LYS A 199 -13.97 4.06 -0.60
N VAL A 200 -14.31 5.17 -1.27
CA VAL A 200 -15.61 5.83 -1.15
C VAL A 200 -16.73 4.93 -1.63
N GLY A 201 -17.65 4.61 -0.72
CA GLY A 201 -18.87 3.84 -1.02
C GLY A 201 -18.62 2.38 -1.35
N ARG A 202 -17.53 1.77 -0.86
CA ARG A 202 -17.20 0.36 -1.11
C ARG A 202 -16.59 -0.34 0.09
N VAL A 203 -16.53 -1.65 0.02
CA VAL A 203 -15.72 -2.51 0.88
C VAL A 203 -14.49 -2.94 0.08
N THR A 204 -13.32 -2.85 0.67
CA THR A 204 -12.04 -3.17 0.02
C THR A 204 -11.65 -4.62 0.25
N ASP A 205 -10.83 -5.20 -0.61
CA ASP A 205 -10.30 -6.54 -0.46
C ASP A 205 -9.12 -6.55 0.55
N PHE A 206 -7.94 -6.21 0.12
CA PHE A 206 -6.69 -6.23 0.92
C PHE A 206 -6.24 -7.62 1.42
N GLN A 207 -6.75 -8.72 0.87
CA GLN A 207 -6.33 -10.06 1.29
C GLN A 207 -4.87 -10.36 0.93
N ALA A 208 -4.38 -9.89 -0.23
CA ALA A 208 -2.97 -10.04 -0.59
C ALA A 208 -2.06 -9.29 0.39
N HIS A 209 -2.46 -8.07 0.80
CA HIS A 209 -1.75 -7.34 1.86
C HIS A 209 -1.75 -8.09 3.18
N GLN A 210 -2.85 -8.71 3.60
CA GLN A 210 -2.89 -9.47 4.86
C GLN A 210 -1.93 -10.66 4.83
N MET A 211 -1.85 -11.38 3.72
CA MET A 211 -0.88 -12.46 3.52
C MET A 211 0.55 -11.94 3.54
N GLU A 212 0.82 -10.82 2.84
CA GLU A 212 2.14 -10.23 2.79
C GLU A 212 2.57 -9.61 4.12
N HIS A 213 1.68 -8.93 4.83
CA HIS A 213 1.99 -8.40 6.15
C HIS A 213 2.51 -9.49 7.08
N GLN A 214 1.82 -10.63 7.09
CA GLN A 214 2.23 -11.73 7.96
C GLN A 214 3.50 -12.43 7.43
N LEU A 215 3.67 -12.56 6.11
CA LEU A 215 4.92 -13.02 5.51
C LEU A 215 6.09 -12.10 5.90
N GLY A 216 5.90 -10.80 5.79
CA GLY A 216 6.88 -9.79 6.19
C GLY A 216 7.21 -9.82 7.69
N ALA A 217 6.23 -10.09 8.56
CA ALA A 217 6.45 -10.26 9.99
C ALA A 217 7.39 -11.44 10.32
N TYR A 218 7.27 -12.56 9.59
CA TYR A 218 8.15 -13.72 9.76
C TYR A 218 9.52 -13.56 9.09
N THR A 219 9.60 -12.85 7.97
CA THR A 219 10.73 -12.97 7.06
C THR A 219 11.51 -11.67 6.84
N ASP A 220 10.91 -10.52 7.19
CA ASP A 220 11.41 -9.17 6.90
C ASP A 220 11.73 -8.95 5.40
N CYS A 221 10.99 -9.62 4.52
CA CYS A 221 11.12 -9.40 3.09
C CYS A 221 10.60 -8.00 2.69
N ASN A 222 11.04 -7.50 1.54
CA ASN A 222 10.55 -6.22 1.02
C ASN A 222 9.06 -6.32 0.66
N HIS A 223 8.24 -5.42 1.22
CA HIS A 223 6.80 -5.42 1.12
C HIS A 223 6.27 -5.48 -0.33
N GLY A 224 6.66 -4.53 -1.17
CA GLY A 224 6.19 -4.51 -2.57
C GLY A 224 6.69 -5.70 -3.40
N GLN A 225 7.83 -6.33 -3.02
CA GLN A 225 8.29 -7.57 -3.65
C GLN A 225 7.46 -8.77 -3.19
N GLY A 226 7.12 -8.86 -1.92
CA GLY A 226 6.20 -9.88 -1.40
C GLY A 226 4.84 -9.82 -2.05
N LEU A 227 4.28 -8.61 -2.21
CA LEU A 227 3.03 -8.38 -2.94
C LEU A 227 3.14 -8.83 -4.41
N ALA A 228 4.26 -8.53 -5.09
CA ALA A 228 4.47 -8.93 -6.47
C ALA A 228 4.46 -10.46 -6.66
N VAL A 229 4.98 -11.20 -5.70
CA VAL A 229 4.94 -12.68 -5.70
C VAL A 229 3.53 -13.20 -5.46
N ILE A 230 2.79 -12.61 -4.52
CA ILE A 230 1.48 -13.12 -4.08
C ILE A 230 0.35 -12.81 -5.07
N HIS A 231 0.31 -11.59 -5.63
CA HIS A 231 -0.83 -11.12 -6.43
C HIS A 231 -1.23 -12.03 -7.61
N PRO A 232 -0.31 -12.53 -8.46
CA PRO A 232 -0.72 -13.37 -9.60
C PRO A 232 -1.40 -14.66 -9.15
N ALA A 233 -0.88 -15.33 -8.12
CA ALA A 233 -1.49 -16.55 -7.57
C ALA A 233 -2.86 -16.23 -6.97
N TYR A 234 -2.95 -15.22 -6.11
CA TYR A 234 -4.20 -14.79 -5.50
C TYR A 234 -5.27 -14.45 -6.54
N TYR A 235 -4.93 -13.67 -7.56
CA TYR A 235 -5.90 -13.27 -8.57
C TYR A 235 -6.34 -14.42 -9.47
N ARG A 236 -5.50 -15.42 -9.74
CA ARG A 236 -5.93 -16.65 -10.42
C ARG A 236 -6.97 -17.41 -9.62
N HIS A 237 -6.88 -17.40 -8.29
CA HIS A 237 -7.86 -18.04 -7.42
C HIS A 237 -9.23 -17.35 -7.42
N ILE A 238 -9.26 -16.01 -7.49
CA ILE A 238 -10.49 -15.22 -7.34
C ILE A 238 -11.04 -14.61 -8.65
N VAL A 239 -10.37 -14.81 -9.78
CA VAL A 239 -10.74 -14.16 -11.06
C VAL A 239 -12.18 -14.42 -11.48
N LYS A 240 -12.70 -15.61 -11.18
CA LYS A 240 -14.09 -15.99 -11.50
C LYS A 240 -15.12 -15.33 -10.57
N ASP A 241 -14.70 -14.97 -9.37
CA ASP A 241 -15.57 -14.33 -8.37
C ASP A 241 -15.79 -12.84 -8.64
N ALA A 242 -14.94 -12.23 -9.51
CA ALA A 242 -15.02 -10.84 -9.94
C ALA A 242 -14.71 -10.69 -11.45
N GLU A 243 -15.19 -11.60 -12.30
CA GLU A 243 -14.79 -11.75 -13.69
C GLU A 243 -14.92 -10.45 -14.49
N GLU A 244 -16.04 -9.73 -14.37
CA GLU A 244 -16.27 -8.47 -15.08
C GLU A 244 -15.25 -7.39 -14.70
N LYS A 245 -14.90 -7.27 -13.43
CA LYS A 245 -13.88 -6.32 -12.96
C LYS A 245 -12.48 -6.71 -13.46
N PHE A 246 -12.12 -7.98 -13.45
CA PHE A 246 -10.85 -8.45 -14.00
C PHE A 246 -10.78 -8.26 -15.53
N GLN A 247 -11.89 -8.45 -16.24
CA GLN A 247 -11.95 -8.17 -17.68
C GLN A 247 -11.76 -6.68 -17.94
N ARG A 248 -12.44 -5.81 -17.19
CA ARG A 248 -12.30 -4.37 -17.31
C ARG A 248 -10.88 -3.89 -16.98
N PHE A 249 -10.30 -4.40 -15.90
CA PHE A 249 -8.90 -4.17 -15.54
C PHE A 249 -7.95 -4.57 -16.67
N GLY A 250 -8.08 -5.79 -17.20
CA GLY A 250 -7.26 -6.28 -18.30
C GLY A 250 -7.33 -5.36 -19.52
N LYS A 251 -8.54 -4.93 -19.88
CA LYS A 251 -8.78 -4.05 -21.02
C LYS A 251 -8.21 -2.65 -20.83
N GLU A 252 -8.51 -2.00 -19.70
CA GLU A 252 -8.18 -0.60 -19.49
C GLU A 252 -6.71 -0.38 -19.06
N VAL A 253 -6.10 -1.33 -18.36
CA VAL A 253 -4.73 -1.20 -17.87
C VAL A 253 -3.70 -1.82 -18.83
N PHE A 254 -4.02 -2.98 -19.40
CA PHE A 254 -3.09 -3.75 -20.22
C PHE A 254 -3.50 -3.91 -21.69
N GLY A 255 -4.73 -3.56 -22.06
CA GLY A 255 -5.21 -3.66 -23.44
C GLY A 255 -5.54 -5.09 -23.87
N VAL A 256 -5.93 -5.97 -22.94
CA VAL A 256 -6.33 -7.37 -23.19
C VAL A 256 -7.81 -7.59 -22.92
N ASP A 257 -8.45 -8.56 -23.61
CA ASP A 257 -9.93 -8.62 -23.70
C ASP A 257 -10.59 -9.59 -22.72
N SER A 258 -9.84 -10.39 -21.94
CA SER A 258 -10.44 -11.33 -20.99
C SER A 258 -9.91 -11.15 -19.56
N ALA A 259 -10.69 -11.56 -18.58
CA ALA A 259 -10.32 -11.51 -17.16
C ALA A 259 -9.03 -12.29 -16.89
N GLN A 260 -8.93 -13.52 -17.40
CA GLN A 260 -7.73 -14.34 -17.26
C GLN A 260 -6.51 -13.70 -17.91
N ALA A 261 -6.66 -13.14 -19.15
CA ALA A 261 -5.58 -12.43 -19.81
C ALA A 261 -5.13 -11.20 -19.02
N GLY A 262 -6.03 -10.53 -18.31
CA GLY A 262 -5.69 -9.42 -17.41
C GLY A 262 -4.78 -9.85 -16.25
N VAL A 263 -5.06 -10.99 -15.63
CA VAL A 263 -4.22 -11.56 -14.57
C VAL A 263 -2.84 -11.96 -15.11
N GLU A 264 -2.79 -12.61 -16.27
CA GLU A 264 -1.50 -13.01 -16.88
C GLU A 264 -0.70 -11.78 -17.36
N ALA A 265 -1.37 -10.74 -17.86
CA ALA A 265 -0.69 -9.48 -18.21
C ALA A 265 -0.07 -8.78 -16.99
N LEU A 266 -0.71 -8.86 -15.81
CA LEU A 266 -0.12 -8.40 -14.55
C LEU A 266 1.12 -9.24 -14.19
N ALA A 267 1.05 -10.56 -14.31
CA ALA A 267 2.18 -11.45 -14.03
C ALA A 267 3.37 -11.17 -14.99
N ASP A 268 3.10 -10.91 -16.26
CA ASP A 268 4.13 -10.54 -17.21
C ASP A 268 4.70 -9.15 -16.96
N PHE A 269 3.87 -8.20 -16.52
CA PHE A 269 4.33 -6.87 -16.12
C PHE A 269 5.26 -6.91 -14.90
N ILE A 270 4.97 -7.78 -13.91
CA ILE A 270 5.86 -8.02 -12.76
C ILE A 270 7.24 -8.49 -13.25
N LYS A 271 7.30 -9.43 -14.19
CA LYS A 271 8.55 -9.89 -14.81
C LYS A 271 9.24 -8.76 -15.61
N GLU A 272 8.48 -7.98 -16.38
CA GLU A 272 8.99 -6.81 -17.12
C GLU A 272 9.69 -5.82 -16.18
N CYS A 273 9.14 -5.63 -14.97
CA CYS A 273 9.70 -4.77 -13.94
C CYS A 273 10.94 -5.34 -13.25
N GLY A 274 11.26 -6.62 -13.44
CA GLY A 274 12.35 -7.32 -12.76
C GLY A 274 12.05 -7.55 -11.27
N LEU A 275 10.76 -7.58 -10.89
CA LEU A 275 10.33 -7.94 -9.55
C LEU A 275 10.36 -9.47 -9.38
N PRO A 276 10.54 -9.96 -8.14
CA PRO A 276 10.44 -11.38 -7.84
C PRO A 276 9.09 -11.97 -8.29
N THR A 277 9.13 -13.21 -8.76
CA THR A 277 7.96 -13.97 -9.19
C THR A 277 7.71 -15.22 -8.34
N LYS A 278 8.66 -15.53 -7.46
CA LYS A 278 8.64 -16.68 -6.55
C LYS A 278 9.20 -16.30 -5.18
N MET A 279 8.76 -17.02 -4.15
CA MET A 279 9.22 -16.85 -2.76
C MET A 279 10.74 -16.98 -2.64
N GLY A 280 11.35 -17.94 -3.37
CA GLY A 280 12.80 -18.17 -3.35
C GLY A 280 13.65 -17.04 -3.94
N GLU A 281 13.04 -16.06 -4.61
CA GLU A 281 13.71 -14.88 -5.16
C GLU A 281 13.69 -13.69 -4.17
N LEU A 282 12.87 -13.77 -3.12
CA LEU A 282 12.78 -12.74 -2.09
C LEU A 282 14.02 -12.72 -1.21
N LYS A 283 14.56 -11.52 -0.98
CA LYS A 283 15.58 -11.33 0.06
C LYS A 283 14.90 -11.26 1.41
N SER A 284 15.20 -12.21 2.28
CA SER A 284 14.59 -12.36 3.60
C SER A 284 15.65 -12.66 4.66
N LYS A 285 15.34 -12.36 5.93
CA LYS A 285 16.21 -12.66 7.08
C LYS A 285 16.27 -14.16 7.40
N VAL A 286 15.23 -14.90 7.03
CA VAL A 286 15.09 -16.34 7.25
C VAL A 286 14.70 -17.04 5.94
N GLU A 287 15.04 -18.31 5.80
CA GLU A 287 14.60 -19.11 4.64
C GLU A 287 13.08 -19.26 4.66
N ILE A 288 12.41 -19.01 3.54
CA ILE A 288 10.97 -19.17 3.41
C ILE A 288 10.69 -20.65 3.17
N THR A 289 10.15 -21.31 4.18
CA THR A 289 9.84 -22.74 4.15
C THR A 289 8.33 -23.00 4.12
N PRO A 290 7.87 -24.21 3.74
CA PRO A 290 6.46 -24.58 3.85
C PRO A 290 5.89 -24.39 5.27
N GLU A 291 6.70 -24.58 6.31
CA GLU A 291 6.29 -24.34 7.70
C GLU A 291 6.01 -22.86 7.96
N ILE A 292 6.88 -21.96 7.49
CA ILE A 292 6.64 -20.51 7.59
C ILE A 292 5.37 -20.14 6.82
N LEU A 293 5.17 -20.67 5.61
CA LEU A 293 3.95 -20.37 4.83
C LEU A 293 2.69 -20.90 5.51
N ARG A 294 2.77 -22.03 6.21
CA ARG A 294 1.65 -22.53 7.04
C ARG A 294 1.36 -21.56 8.19
N ASN A 295 2.40 -21.09 8.89
CA ASN A 295 2.25 -20.11 9.96
C ASN A 295 1.66 -18.77 9.43
N VAL A 296 2.09 -18.31 8.26
CA VAL A 296 1.50 -17.13 7.61
C VAL A 296 0.01 -17.35 7.35
N ALA A 297 -0.38 -18.48 6.76
CA ALA A 297 -1.78 -18.79 6.48
C ALA A 297 -2.63 -18.90 7.75
N ASP A 298 -2.06 -19.43 8.84
CA ASP A 298 -2.80 -19.62 10.11
C ASP A 298 -2.96 -18.31 10.89
N THR A 299 -2.06 -17.34 10.70
CA THR A 299 -2.01 -16.13 11.54
C THR A 299 -2.37 -14.84 10.80
N CYS A 300 -2.33 -14.81 9.45
CA CYS A 300 -2.76 -13.62 8.71
C CYS A 300 -4.26 -13.33 8.95
N ASN A 301 -4.65 -12.07 8.83
CA ASN A 301 -6.05 -11.72 8.88
C ASN A 301 -6.77 -12.21 7.60
N VAL A 302 -7.99 -12.76 7.74
CA VAL A 302 -8.82 -13.20 6.62
C VAL A 302 -9.89 -12.16 6.34
N ILE A 303 -9.91 -11.65 5.11
CA ILE A 303 -10.93 -10.71 4.66
C ILE A 303 -12.20 -11.46 4.28
N LYS A 304 -13.32 -11.12 4.93
CA LYS A 304 -14.55 -11.93 4.88
C LYS A 304 -15.48 -11.63 3.73
N CYS A 305 -15.29 -10.54 3.04
CA CYS A 305 -16.36 -10.02 2.20
C CYS A 305 -16.00 -9.76 0.74
N ASN A 306 -14.75 -9.89 0.28
CA ASN A 306 -14.49 -9.51 -1.12
C ASN A 306 -13.20 -10.08 -1.73
N PRO A 307 -13.27 -10.40 -2.97
CA PRO A 307 -14.45 -10.85 -3.75
C PRO A 307 -15.02 -12.14 -3.21
N ARG A 308 -14.19 -12.93 -2.51
CA ARG A 308 -14.52 -14.19 -1.86
C ARG A 308 -13.66 -14.40 -0.61
N GLU A 309 -14.26 -14.83 0.48
CA GLU A 309 -13.52 -15.28 1.68
C GLU A 309 -12.73 -16.55 1.36
N LEU A 310 -11.44 -16.55 1.72
CA LEU A 310 -10.57 -17.72 1.60
C LEU A 310 -10.47 -18.46 2.93
N SER A 311 -10.45 -19.78 2.89
CA SER A 311 -10.07 -20.59 4.04
C SER A 311 -8.57 -20.54 4.29
N ARG A 312 -8.13 -20.88 5.51
CA ARG A 312 -6.71 -20.98 5.88
C ARG A 312 -5.94 -21.97 5.00
N ASP A 313 -6.57 -23.06 4.61
CA ASP A 313 -5.96 -24.06 3.74
C ASP A 313 -5.82 -23.55 2.30
N GLU A 314 -6.83 -22.85 1.76
CA GLU A 314 -6.71 -22.18 0.47
C GLU A 314 -5.59 -21.13 0.46
N ILE A 315 -5.46 -20.33 1.54
CA ILE A 315 -4.36 -19.36 1.68
C ILE A 315 -3.01 -20.11 1.68
N TYR A 316 -2.88 -21.21 2.40
CA TYR A 316 -1.66 -22.00 2.41
C TYR A 316 -1.32 -22.56 1.02
N ASP A 317 -2.29 -23.17 0.35
CA ASP A 317 -2.10 -23.75 -0.99
C ASP A 317 -1.67 -22.68 -1.98
N LEU A 318 -2.31 -21.49 -1.94
CA LEU A 318 -1.94 -20.33 -2.74
C LEU A 318 -0.49 -19.87 -2.48
N LEU A 319 -0.10 -19.78 -1.22
CA LEU A 319 1.27 -19.41 -0.85
C LEU A 319 2.29 -20.47 -1.30
N MET A 320 1.92 -21.74 -1.28
CA MET A 320 2.74 -22.84 -1.80
C MET A 320 2.90 -22.79 -3.33
N GLU A 321 1.90 -22.30 -4.07
CA GLU A 321 2.04 -22.05 -5.52
C GLU A 321 3.08 -20.97 -5.84
N CYS A 322 3.36 -20.09 -4.88
CA CYS A 322 4.36 -19.04 -5.00
C CYS A 322 5.81 -19.51 -4.74
N MET A 323 6.05 -20.77 -4.32
CA MET A 323 7.38 -21.35 -4.13
C MET A 323 8.06 -21.62 -5.48
#